data_d2c5069ab5c72ffc4ff144f68153712f
#
_entry.id   d2c5069ab5c72ffc4ff144f68153712f
#
_cell.length_a   1.000
_cell.length_b   1.000
_cell.length_c   1.000
_cell.angle_alpha   90.00
_cell.angle_beta   90.00
_cell.angle_gamma   90.00
#
_symmetry.space_group_name_H-M   'P 1'
#
loop_
_entity.id
_entity.type
_entity.pdbx_description
1 polymer ?
#
loop_
_entity_poly.entity_id
_entity_poly.type
_entity_poly.pdbx_seq_one_letter_code
_entity_poly.pdbx_strand_id
1 'polypeptide(L)'
;MLYYLFDYLEKQFQFPGATLFGFLTFRAALAMILSLLISTIYGKRIIRFLQKKQMGETIRDLGLAGQAEKAGTPTMGGLIIIIATLIPVFLLAKLENIYIILLIVTTFWMGVIGFIDDYLKKFKNDKEGLKGKFKVLGQVGLGIIVGATLFFHQDVTMKEKLPIEEQRALIEANPDIEASKLFQDEIKSTQTTIPFVKGNEFDYAKAITWISPSLEKYAWIVFILVTIFIITAVSNGANLTDGIDGLAAGTSAIIVLTLGIFAWVSGNIIFSEYLNIMYIPRVEEITIYIAAFVGALIGFLWYNTYPAQVFMGDTGSLTIGGIIAVIAIAVRKEWLIPVLCGIFLAENLSVVMQVSWFKYTRKKYGEGRRIFKMSPLHHHYQKSGYHESKIVTRFWIVGILLAILSIVTLKIR
;
A
#
# COMPACT_ATOMS: atom_id res chain seq x y z
N MET A 1 6.96 9.78 19.38
CA MET A 1 7.09 10.70 20.55
C MET A 1 6.73 10.02 21.87
N LEU A 2 5.51 9.45 22.01
CA LEU A 2 5.16 8.71 23.24
C LEU A 2 6.07 7.51 23.49
N TYR A 3 6.47 6.78 22.44
CA TYR A 3 7.44 5.70 22.56
C TYR A 3 8.70 6.16 23.31
N TYR A 4 9.35 7.25 22.87
CA TYR A 4 10.57 7.76 23.49
C TYR A 4 10.36 8.31 24.91
N LEU A 5 9.20 8.94 25.14
CA LEU A 5 8.84 9.43 26.47
C LEU A 5 8.74 8.27 27.46
N PHE A 6 8.00 7.21 27.10
CA PHE A 6 7.80 6.07 27.99
C PHE A 6 9.05 5.21 28.11
N ASP A 7 9.89 5.09 27.08
CA ASP A 7 11.22 4.47 27.16
C ASP A 7 12.13 5.22 28.16
N TYR A 8 12.10 6.55 28.13
CA TYR A 8 12.83 7.37 29.09
C TYR A 8 12.28 7.21 30.52
N LEU A 9 10.96 7.24 30.71
CA LEU A 9 10.31 7.06 32.00
C LEU A 9 10.58 5.67 32.60
N GLU A 10 10.64 4.64 31.78
CA GLU A 10 10.98 3.28 32.20
C GLU A 10 12.42 3.21 32.68
N LYS A 11 13.38 3.72 31.88
CA LYS A 11 14.81 3.65 32.20
C LYS A 11 15.21 4.47 33.41
N GLN A 12 14.59 5.64 33.62
CA GLN A 12 14.97 6.56 34.68
C GLN A 12 14.15 6.38 35.97
N PHE A 13 12.88 6.04 35.85
CA PHE A 13 11.93 6.07 36.97
C PHE A 13 11.20 4.74 37.20
N GLN A 14 11.43 3.72 36.35
CA GLN A 14 10.70 2.43 36.39
C GLN A 14 9.18 2.65 36.49
N PHE A 15 8.67 3.62 35.71
CA PHE A 15 7.29 4.05 35.79
C PHE A 15 6.32 2.90 35.44
N PRO A 16 5.34 2.57 36.31
CA PRO A 16 4.43 1.47 36.09
C PRO A 16 3.70 1.58 34.74
N GLY A 17 3.79 0.53 33.92
CA GLY A 17 3.15 0.48 32.61
C GLY A 17 3.96 1.10 31.45
N ALA A 18 5.09 1.74 31.70
CA ALA A 18 5.96 2.27 30.65
C ALA A 18 6.52 1.16 29.74
N THR A 19 6.83 0.00 30.31
CA THR A 19 7.24 -1.23 29.62
C THR A 19 6.30 -1.63 28.47
N LEU A 20 5.01 -1.35 28.58
CA LEU A 20 4.02 -1.67 27.53
C LEU A 20 4.36 -1.02 26.18
N PHE A 21 4.93 0.18 26.20
CA PHE A 21 5.34 0.88 24.98
C PHE A 21 6.55 0.25 24.29
N GLY A 22 7.28 -0.63 24.95
CA GLY A 22 8.32 -1.47 24.36
C GLY A 22 7.75 -2.55 23.43
N PHE A 23 6.54 -3.06 23.72
CA PHE A 23 5.93 -4.12 22.94
C PHE A 23 5.33 -3.61 21.61
N LEU A 24 5.76 -4.20 20.50
CA LEU A 24 5.29 -3.87 19.16
C LEU A 24 3.76 -4.02 19.04
N THR A 25 3.21 -5.12 19.56
CA THR A 25 1.77 -5.44 19.51
C THR A 25 0.93 -4.42 20.24
N PHE A 26 1.37 -3.95 21.40
CA PHE A 26 0.69 -2.90 22.16
C PHE A 26 0.66 -1.58 21.38
N ARG A 27 1.81 -1.16 20.83
CA ARG A 27 1.90 0.08 20.04
C ARG A 27 1.07 0.00 18.76
N ALA A 28 1.07 -1.14 18.08
CA ALA A 28 0.25 -1.37 16.89
C ALA A 28 -1.25 -1.30 17.19
N ALA A 29 -1.70 -1.98 18.24
CA ALA A 29 -3.10 -1.93 18.67
C ALA A 29 -3.53 -0.50 19.06
N LEU A 30 -2.70 0.20 19.82
CA LEU A 30 -2.97 1.59 20.21
C LEU A 30 -2.97 2.53 19.00
N ALA A 31 -2.07 2.33 18.03
CA ALA A 31 -2.03 3.10 16.80
C ALA A 31 -3.31 2.93 15.96
N MET A 32 -3.81 1.69 15.85
CA MET A 32 -5.06 1.40 15.16
C MET A 32 -6.26 2.08 15.84
N ILE A 33 -6.36 1.95 17.16
CA ILE A 33 -7.46 2.56 17.95
C ILE A 33 -7.42 4.07 17.81
N LEU A 34 -6.27 4.71 18.02
CA LEU A 34 -6.13 6.16 17.90
C LEU A 34 -6.48 6.65 16.50
N SER A 35 -5.99 5.96 15.47
CA SER A 35 -6.27 6.31 14.08
C SER A 35 -7.77 6.21 13.76
N LEU A 36 -8.41 5.12 14.18
CA LEU A 36 -9.84 4.91 14.01
C LEU A 36 -10.65 6.03 14.71
N LEU A 37 -10.30 6.37 15.94
CA LEU A 37 -10.95 7.45 16.71
C LEU A 37 -10.72 8.82 16.05
N ILE A 38 -9.49 9.11 15.60
CA ILE A 38 -9.20 10.38 14.91
C ILE A 38 -10.01 10.47 13.62
N SER A 39 -10.05 9.41 12.81
CA SER A 39 -10.79 9.40 11.55
C SER A 39 -12.30 9.57 11.79
N THR A 40 -12.89 8.85 12.74
CA THR A 40 -14.34 8.91 13.01
C THR A 40 -14.78 10.18 13.73
N ILE A 41 -14.03 10.65 14.73
CA ILE A 41 -14.43 11.82 15.52
C ILE A 41 -14.12 13.13 14.77
N TYR A 42 -12.88 13.25 14.27
CA TYR A 42 -12.44 14.47 13.58
C TYR A 42 -12.82 14.51 12.11
N GLY A 43 -13.11 13.36 11.48
CA GLY A 43 -13.56 13.29 10.09
C GLY A 43 -14.75 14.21 9.81
N LYS A 44 -15.75 14.23 10.69
CA LYS A 44 -16.90 15.13 10.55
C LYS A 44 -16.53 16.62 10.55
N ARG A 45 -15.47 17.02 11.30
CA ARG A 45 -14.99 18.41 11.31
C ARG A 45 -14.31 18.75 9.99
N ILE A 46 -13.50 17.83 9.46
CA ILE A 46 -12.81 17.99 8.17
C ILE A 46 -13.85 18.06 7.04
N ILE A 47 -14.85 17.17 7.03
CA ILE A 47 -15.93 17.18 6.03
C ILE A 47 -16.67 18.54 6.04
N ARG A 48 -17.04 19.05 7.21
CA ARG A 48 -17.68 20.38 7.32
C ARG A 48 -16.78 21.52 6.83
N PHE A 49 -15.47 21.43 7.09
CA PHE A 49 -14.49 22.39 6.57
C PHE A 49 -14.44 22.35 5.03
N LEU A 50 -14.39 21.16 4.44
CA LEU A 50 -14.39 20.98 2.99
C LEU A 50 -15.70 21.49 2.36
N GLN A 51 -16.85 21.21 2.98
CA GLN A 51 -18.15 21.74 2.56
C GLN A 51 -18.20 23.27 2.57
N LYS A 52 -17.72 23.92 3.66
CA LYS A 52 -17.66 25.39 3.77
C LYS A 52 -16.79 26.04 2.68
N LYS A 53 -15.75 25.32 2.23
CA LYS A 53 -14.88 25.77 1.13
C LYS A 53 -15.48 25.43 -0.24
N GLN A 54 -16.74 24.99 -0.31
CA GLN A 54 -17.45 24.62 -1.54
C GLN A 54 -16.67 23.57 -2.37
N MET A 55 -16.04 22.64 -1.70
CA MET A 55 -15.29 21.54 -2.33
C MET A 55 -16.18 20.39 -2.81
N GLY A 56 -17.47 20.63 -3.03
CA GLY A 56 -18.40 19.65 -3.61
C GLY A 56 -18.08 19.33 -5.05
N GLU A 57 -18.11 18.05 -5.42
CA GLU A 57 -17.81 17.61 -6.77
C GLU A 57 -18.91 18.03 -7.75
N THR A 58 -18.52 18.53 -8.92
CA THR A 58 -19.43 18.69 -10.06
C THR A 58 -19.54 17.34 -10.74
N ILE A 59 -20.65 16.66 -10.53
CA ILE A 59 -20.87 15.33 -11.10
C ILE A 59 -20.93 15.42 -12.63
N ARG A 60 -20.12 14.62 -13.30
CA ARG A 60 -20.26 14.37 -14.73
C ARG A 60 -21.48 13.48 -14.95
N ASP A 61 -22.43 13.90 -15.75
CA ASP A 61 -23.54 13.03 -16.12
C ASP A 61 -23.00 11.85 -16.96
N LEU A 62 -22.88 10.71 -16.33
CA LEU A 62 -22.45 9.45 -16.95
C LEU A 62 -23.65 8.56 -17.28
N GLY A 63 -24.88 9.04 -16.98
CA GLY A 63 -26.12 8.28 -17.11
C GLY A 63 -26.14 7.02 -16.22
N LEU A 64 -25.57 7.12 -15.00
CA LEU A 64 -25.57 6.05 -14.01
C LEU A 64 -26.64 6.33 -12.95
N ALA A 65 -27.29 5.29 -12.44
CA ALA A 65 -28.26 5.42 -11.35
C ALA A 65 -27.58 5.93 -10.06
N GLY A 66 -28.27 6.80 -9.28
CA GLY A 66 -27.76 7.34 -8.02
C GLY A 66 -26.79 8.52 -8.15
N GLN A 67 -26.42 8.96 -9.36
CA GLN A 67 -25.50 10.10 -9.53
C GLN A 67 -26.06 11.41 -8.97
N ALA A 68 -27.35 11.66 -9.10
CA ALA A 68 -27.97 12.90 -8.60
C ALA A 68 -27.86 13.02 -7.08
N GLU A 69 -27.90 11.91 -6.35
CA GLU A 69 -27.79 11.87 -4.89
C GLU A 69 -26.39 12.26 -4.38
N LYS A 70 -25.39 12.12 -5.22
CA LYS A 70 -23.99 12.43 -4.91
C LYS A 70 -23.60 13.89 -5.19
N ALA A 71 -24.54 14.69 -5.75
CA ALA A 71 -24.29 16.10 -6.06
C ALA A 71 -23.98 16.90 -4.76
N GLY A 72 -22.88 17.65 -4.78
CA GLY A 72 -22.46 18.46 -3.63
C GLY A 72 -21.68 17.72 -2.54
N THR A 73 -21.44 16.39 -2.68
CA THR A 73 -20.55 15.67 -1.78
C THR A 73 -19.13 16.22 -1.90
N PRO A 74 -18.47 16.63 -0.79
CA PRO A 74 -17.12 17.17 -0.84
C PRO A 74 -16.10 16.11 -1.25
N THR A 75 -15.10 16.51 -2.01
CA THR A 75 -13.90 15.71 -2.34
C THR A 75 -12.73 16.04 -1.41
N MET A 76 -11.55 15.44 -1.64
CA MET A 76 -10.33 15.59 -0.81
C MET A 76 -10.43 14.92 0.57
N GLY A 77 -11.30 13.92 0.73
CA GLY A 77 -11.42 13.14 1.95
C GLY A 77 -10.15 12.37 2.33
N GLY A 78 -9.21 12.19 1.38
CA GLY A 78 -7.88 11.65 1.63
C GLY A 78 -7.11 12.36 2.75
N LEU A 79 -7.39 13.64 3.01
CA LEU A 79 -6.84 14.35 4.16
C LEU A 79 -7.18 13.71 5.49
N ILE A 80 -8.38 13.13 5.64
CA ILE A 80 -8.79 12.40 6.84
C ILE A 80 -7.86 11.19 7.05
N ILE A 81 -7.61 10.43 5.97
CA ILE A 81 -6.76 9.24 6.00
C ILE A 81 -5.33 9.62 6.36
N ILE A 82 -4.76 10.64 5.70
CA ILE A 82 -3.38 11.09 5.93
C ILE A 82 -3.19 11.54 7.39
N ILE A 83 -4.07 12.40 7.90
CA ILE A 83 -3.99 12.93 9.27
C ILE A 83 -4.16 11.81 10.29
N ALA A 84 -5.17 10.94 10.10
CA ALA A 84 -5.46 9.84 11.00
C ALA A 84 -4.36 8.78 11.02
N THR A 85 -3.60 8.62 9.93
CA THR A 85 -2.43 7.73 9.88
C THR A 85 -1.21 8.36 10.53
N LEU A 86 -0.86 9.59 10.14
CA LEU A 86 0.40 10.20 10.57
C LEU A 86 0.45 10.55 12.04
N ILE A 87 -0.66 11.00 12.66
CA ILE A 87 -0.66 11.37 14.08
C ILE A 87 -0.27 10.16 14.96
N PRO A 88 -0.91 8.99 14.88
CA PRO A 88 -0.49 7.83 15.67
C PRO A 88 0.91 7.34 15.34
N VAL A 89 1.34 7.42 14.07
CA VAL A 89 2.69 7.06 13.65
C VAL A 89 3.73 7.94 14.34
N PHE A 90 3.58 9.27 14.33
CA PHE A 90 4.47 10.18 15.04
C PHE A 90 4.50 9.97 16.56
N LEU A 91 3.37 9.53 17.14
CA LEU A 91 3.29 9.26 18.57
C LEU A 91 3.95 7.94 18.98
N LEU A 92 3.76 6.88 18.19
CA LEU A 92 3.99 5.50 18.64
C LEU A 92 5.10 4.76 17.89
N ALA A 93 5.45 5.16 16.66
CA ALA A 93 6.51 4.51 15.91
C ALA A 93 7.91 5.01 16.32
N LYS A 94 8.92 4.18 16.05
CA LYS A 94 10.34 4.56 16.13
C LYS A 94 10.68 5.38 14.89
N LEU A 95 10.80 6.69 15.07
CA LEU A 95 10.94 7.64 13.97
C LEU A 95 12.32 7.61 13.29
N GLU A 96 13.33 7.03 13.94
CA GLU A 96 14.66 6.77 13.37
C GLU A 96 14.67 5.56 12.42
N ASN A 97 13.63 4.73 12.45
CA ASN A 97 13.54 3.56 11.58
C ASN A 97 13.37 3.99 10.11
N ILE A 98 14.27 3.52 9.25
CA ILE A 98 14.31 3.93 7.84
C ILE A 98 13.03 3.60 7.08
N TYR A 99 12.38 2.47 7.38
CA TYR A 99 11.13 2.08 6.76
C TYR A 99 9.98 3.02 7.16
N ILE A 100 9.95 3.46 8.42
CA ILE A 100 8.97 4.46 8.90
C ILE A 100 9.20 5.81 8.22
N ILE A 101 10.46 6.25 8.10
CA ILE A 101 10.81 7.49 7.39
C ILE A 101 10.32 7.42 5.94
N LEU A 102 10.59 6.31 5.23
CA LEU A 102 10.14 6.13 3.84
C LEU A 102 8.61 6.20 3.71
N LEU A 103 7.87 5.60 4.63
CA LEU A 103 6.40 5.61 4.60
C LEU A 103 5.84 7.01 4.92
N ILE A 104 6.45 7.74 5.84
CA ILE A 104 6.09 9.15 6.10
C ILE A 104 6.35 10.01 4.87
N VAL A 105 7.54 9.89 4.26
CA VAL A 105 7.90 10.61 3.02
C VAL A 105 6.92 10.26 1.90
N THR A 106 6.62 8.97 1.70
CA THR A 106 5.64 8.50 0.71
C THR A 106 4.27 9.15 0.91
N THR A 107 3.80 9.18 2.16
CA THR A 107 2.49 9.75 2.50
C THR A 107 2.42 11.23 2.17
N PHE A 108 3.44 12.02 2.56
CA PHE A 108 3.49 13.44 2.24
C PHE A 108 3.66 13.68 0.74
N TRP A 109 4.57 12.96 0.09
CA TRP A 109 4.88 13.15 -1.32
C TRP A 109 3.67 12.89 -2.22
N MET A 110 3.04 11.73 -2.05
CA MET A 110 1.84 11.37 -2.84
C MET A 110 0.63 12.20 -2.43
N GLY A 111 0.51 12.50 -1.13
CA GLY A 111 -0.54 13.38 -0.60
C GLY A 111 -0.48 14.79 -1.20
N VAL A 112 0.70 15.37 -1.34
CA VAL A 112 0.88 16.68 -1.98
C VAL A 112 0.54 16.63 -3.47
N ILE A 113 0.97 15.59 -4.20
CA ILE A 113 0.64 15.44 -5.62
C ILE A 113 -0.88 15.34 -5.82
N GLY A 114 -1.54 14.47 -5.04
CA GLY A 114 -2.99 14.33 -5.11
C GLY A 114 -3.73 15.59 -4.68
N PHE A 115 -3.23 16.27 -3.63
CA PHE A 115 -3.80 17.54 -3.17
C PHE A 115 -3.72 18.62 -4.24
N ILE A 116 -2.58 18.76 -4.92
CA ILE A 116 -2.43 19.74 -6.03
C ILE A 116 -3.42 19.39 -7.15
N ASP A 117 -3.60 18.12 -7.49
CA ASP A 117 -4.54 17.71 -8.52
C ASP A 117 -5.98 18.11 -8.16
N ASP A 118 -6.44 17.71 -6.98
CA ASP A 118 -7.77 18.02 -6.47
C ASP A 118 -7.98 19.55 -6.35
N TYR A 119 -6.95 20.29 -5.91
CA TYR A 119 -6.98 21.72 -5.80
C TYR A 119 -7.15 22.41 -7.18
N LEU A 120 -6.40 21.98 -8.18
CA LEU A 120 -6.50 22.51 -9.55
C LEU A 120 -7.87 22.26 -10.14
N LYS A 121 -8.40 21.03 -10.00
CA LYS A 121 -9.74 20.66 -10.46
C LYS A 121 -10.82 21.56 -9.86
N LYS A 122 -10.65 21.91 -8.58
CA LYS A 122 -11.70 22.57 -7.83
C LYS A 122 -11.60 24.10 -7.86
N PHE A 123 -10.45 24.67 -7.54
CA PHE A 123 -10.28 26.12 -7.40
C PHE A 123 -9.97 26.84 -8.71
N LYS A 124 -9.33 26.16 -9.66
CA LYS A 124 -9.05 26.74 -10.98
C LYS A 124 -10.08 26.35 -12.04
N ASN A 125 -11.14 25.58 -11.65
CA ASN A 125 -12.14 25.03 -12.57
C ASN A 125 -11.52 24.29 -13.78
N ASP A 126 -10.30 23.79 -13.62
CA ASP A 126 -9.62 23.00 -14.64
C ASP A 126 -10.09 21.54 -14.51
N LYS A 127 -11.04 21.16 -15.37
CA LYS A 127 -11.62 19.81 -15.36
C LYS A 127 -10.61 18.68 -15.57
N GLU A 128 -9.44 18.97 -16.11
CA GLU A 128 -8.35 18.01 -16.33
C GLU A 128 -7.45 17.86 -15.09
N GLY A 129 -7.40 18.88 -14.22
CA GLY A 129 -6.54 18.89 -13.03
C GLY A 129 -5.06 18.91 -13.41
N LEU A 130 -4.24 18.23 -12.61
CA LEU A 130 -2.81 18.09 -12.90
C LEU A 130 -2.62 17.15 -14.11
N LYS A 131 -1.98 17.68 -15.16
CA LYS A 131 -1.71 16.87 -16.37
C LYS A 131 -1.02 15.56 -16.00
N GLY A 132 -1.47 14.43 -16.58
CA GLY A 132 -0.97 13.09 -16.23
C GLY A 132 0.56 12.94 -16.23
N LYS A 133 1.27 13.69 -17.10
CA LYS A 133 2.75 13.70 -17.13
C LYS A 133 3.38 14.13 -15.81
N PHE A 134 2.80 15.12 -15.11
CA PHE A 134 3.31 15.58 -13.83
C PHE A 134 3.02 14.61 -12.70
N LYS A 135 1.85 13.92 -12.74
CA LYS A 135 1.56 12.83 -11.80
C LYS A 135 2.59 11.70 -11.93
N VAL A 136 2.84 11.26 -13.17
CA VAL A 136 3.84 10.24 -13.46
C VAL A 136 5.23 10.69 -13.05
N LEU A 137 5.61 11.94 -13.33
CA LEU A 137 6.91 12.48 -12.90
C LEU A 137 7.07 12.43 -11.36
N GLY A 138 6.01 12.78 -10.63
CA GLY A 138 6.02 12.67 -9.18
C GLY A 138 6.13 11.23 -8.67
N GLN A 139 5.46 10.28 -9.33
CA GLN A 139 5.55 8.85 -9.02
C GLN A 139 6.96 8.29 -9.32
N VAL A 140 7.57 8.72 -10.43
CA VAL A 140 8.97 8.38 -10.77
C VAL A 140 9.93 8.95 -9.73
N GLY A 141 9.76 10.21 -9.32
CA GLY A 141 10.57 10.83 -8.27
C GLY A 141 10.51 10.07 -6.96
N LEU A 142 9.30 9.68 -6.52
CA LEU A 142 9.15 8.82 -5.33
C LEU A 142 9.82 7.46 -5.53
N GLY A 143 9.66 6.84 -6.69
CA GLY A 143 10.26 5.54 -7.01
C GLY A 143 11.79 5.57 -6.95
N ILE A 144 12.41 6.67 -7.40
CA ILE A 144 13.86 6.87 -7.26
C ILE A 144 14.25 7.00 -5.79
N ILE A 145 13.55 7.82 -5.00
CA ILE A 145 13.83 8.01 -3.57
C ILE A 145 13.72 6.67 -2.84
N VAL A 146 12.62 5.96 -3.00
CA VAL A 146 12.36 4.69 -2.32
C VAL A 146 13.36 3.62 -2.76
N GLY A 147 13.55 3.44 -4.08
CA GLY A 147 14.45 2.42 -4.62
C GLY A 147 15.90 2.67 -4.23
N ALA A 148 16.37 3.93 -4.31
CA ALA A 148 17.72 4.29 -3.87
C ALA A 148 17.90 4.07 -2.36
N THR A 149 16.94 4.48 -1.53
CA THR A 149 17.03 4.28 -0.08
C THR A 149 17.06 2.80 0.27
N LEU A 150 16.14 1.99 -0.29
CA LEU A 150 16.08 0.55 0.00
C LEU A 150 17.30 -0.22 -0.52
N PHE A 151 18.02 0.30 -1.50
CA PHE A 151 19.23 -0.34 -2.00
C PHE A 151 20.49 0.12 -1.26
N PHE A 152 20.65 1.43 -1.04
CA PHE A 152 21.92 2.00 -0.54
C PHE A 152 21.98 2.17 0.98
N HIS A 153 20.83 2.32 1.67
CA HIS A 153 20.84 2.60 3.11
C HIS A 153 21.37 1.40 3.90
N GLN A 154 22.28 1.67 4.85
CA GLN A 154 22.98 0.64 5.62
C GLN A 154 22.06 -0.24 6.49
N ASP A 155 20.95 0.31 7.00
CA ASP A 155 20.01 -0.41 7.86
C ASP A 155 19.01 -1.27 7.08
N VAL A 156 19.03 -1.22 5.75
CA VAL A 156 18.21 -2.10 4.89
C VAL A 156 19.01 -3.36 4.58
N THR A 157 18.81 -4.36 5.41
CA THR A 157 19.50 -5.65 5.36
C THR A 157 18.50 -6.80 5.41
N MET A 158 18.96 -7.99 5.13
CA MET A 158 18.22 -9.24 5.34
C MET A 158 19.16 -10.29 5.91
N LYS A 159 18.57 -11.33 6.51
CA LYS A 159 19.30 -12.54 6.91
C LYS A 159 18.73 -13.72 6.16
N GLU A 160 19.60 -14.43 5.49
CA GLU A 160 19.29 -15.72 4.87
C GLU A 160 19.45 -16.84 5.89
N LYS A 161 18.76 -17.93 5.67
CA LYS A 161 18.96 -19.13 6.49
C LYS A 161 20.27 -19.79 6.12
N LEU A 162 20.88 -20.44 7.10
CA LEU A 162 22.00 -21.33 6.85
C LEU A 162 21.56 -22.49 5.94
N PRO A 163 22.49 -23.12 5.18
CA PRO A 163 22.21 -24.32 4.42
C PRO A 163 21.56 -25.40 5.28
N ILE A 164 20.63 -26.17 4.70
CA ILE A 164 19.84 -27.19 5.45
C ILE A 164 20.73 -28.18 6.20
N GLU A 165 21.87 -28.54 5.65
CA GLU A 165 22.84 -29.45 6.27
C GLU A 165 23.43 -28.85 7.55
N GLU A 166 23.84 -27.58 7.49
CA GLU A 166 24.37 -26.86 8.65
C GLU A 166 23.28 -26.63 9.73
N GLN A 167 22.06 -26.31 9.31
CA GLN A 167 20.93 -26.19 10.25
C GLN A 167 20.70 -27.49 11.00
N ARG A 168 20.68 -28.64 10.29
CA ARG A 168 20.52 -29.97 10.87
C ARG A 168 21.64 -30.29 11.86
N ALA A 169 22.87 -30.06 11.48
CA ALA A 169 24.02 -30.31 12.35
C ALA A 169 23.96 -29.46 13.64
N LEU A 170 23.53 -28.20 13.54
CA LEU A 170 23.38 -27.33 14.70
C LEU A 170 22.23 -27.76 15.62
N ILE A 171 21.09 -28.19 15.05
CA ILE A 171 19.93 -28.66 15.81
C ILE A 171 20.22 -30.02 16.47
N GLU A 172 20.94 -30.93 15.79
CA GLU A 172 21.37 -32.22 16.34
C GLU A 172 22.37 -32.02 17.51
N ALA A 173 23.28 -31.05 17.39
CA ALA A 173 24.22 -30.72 18.44
C ALA A 173 23.59 -30.02 19.65
N ASN A 174 22.54 -29.22 19.44
CA ASN A 174 21.78 -28.53 20.48
C ASN A 174 20.31 -28.37 20.07
N PRO A 175 19.40 -29.26 20.56
CA PRO A 175 17.98 -29.20 20.25
C PRO A 175 17.29 -27.89 20.66
N ASP A 176 17.81 -27.19 21.67
CA ASP A 176 17.28 -25.92 22.20
C ASP A 176 17.98 -24.69 21.60
N ILE A 177 18.61 -24.86 20.41
CA ILE A 177 19.30 -23.75 19.74
C ILE A 177 18.35 -22.59 19.44
N GLU A 178 18.79 -21.37 19.74
CA GLU A 178 18.02 -20.17 19.40
C GLU A 178 17.85 -20.02 17.88
N ALA A 179 16.63 -19.67 17.43
CA ALA A 179 16.31 -19.45 16.02
C ALA A 179 17.28 -18.46 15.34
N SER A 180 17.81 -17.49 16.09
CA SER A 180 18.79 -16.50 15.62
C SER A 180 20.06 -17.11 15.06
N LYS A 181 20.49 -18.27 15.58
CA LYS A 181 21.72 -18.97 15.16
C LYS A 181 21.52 -19.83 13.89
N LEU A 182 20.29 -19.97 13.44
CA LEU A 182 19.97 -20.66 12.18
C LEU A 182 20.00 -19.73 10.95
N PHE A 183 20.33 -18.46 11.17
CA PHE A 183 20.46 -17.44 10.12
C PHE A 183 21.92 -16.98 9.98
N GLN A 184 22.28 -16.58 8.76
CA GLN A 184 23.53 -15.91 8.46
C GLN A 184 23.59 -14.50 9.04
N ASP A 185 24.74 -13.85 8.95
CA ASP A 185 24.88 -12.43 9.28
C ASP A 185 24.04 -11.54 8.36
N GLU A 186 23.81 -10.30 8.79
CA GLU A 186 23.07 -9.32 7.99
C GLU A 186 23.82 -8.99 6.68
N ILE A 187 23.15 -9.21 5.57
CA ILE A 187 23.68 -8.91 4.23
C ILE A 187 22.78 -7.92 3.50
N LYS A 188 23.38 -7.16 2.59
CA LYS A 188 22.62 -6.41 1.58
C LYS A 188 22.31 -7.34 0.43
N SER A 189 21.05 -7.44 0.05
CA SER A 189 20.62 -8.29 -1.03
C SER A 189 19.50 -7.63 -1.84
N THR A 190 19.46 -7.96 -3.12
CA THR A 190 18.37 -7.61 -4.04
C THR A 190 17.35 -8.73 -4.20
N GLN A 191 17.43 -9.73 -3.34
CA GLN A 191 16.49 -10.85 -3.37
C GLN A 191 15.09 -10.41 -2.96
N THR A 192 14.11 -11.01 -3.60
CA THR A 192 12.68 -10.82 -3.33
C THR A 192 11.95 -12.14 -3.48
N THR A 193 10.75 -12.23 -2.92
CA THR A 193 9.92 -13.44 -3.01
C THR A 193 9.09 -13.43 -4.30
N ILE A 194 9.17 -14.51 -5.09
CA ILE A 194 8.25 -14.79 -6.19
C ILE A 194 7.27 -15.88 -5.75
N PRO A 195 5.96 -15.64 -5.84
CA PRO A 195 4.96 -16.65 -5.54
C PRO A 195 4.95 -17.78 -6.61
N PHE A 196 4.58 -18.99 -6.19
CA PHE A 196 4.34 -20.15 -7.05
C PHE A 196 5.57 -20.70 -7.81
N VAL A 197 6.77 -20.25 -7.50
CA VAL A 197 8.01 -20.73 -8.11
C VAL A 197 8.82 -21.54 -7.09
N LYS A 198 9.42 -22.66 -7.52
CA LYS A 198 10.28 -23.46 -6.67
C LYS A 198 11.47 -22.64 -6.16
N GLY A 199 11.69 -22.61 -4.85
CA GLY A 199 12.69 -21.80 -4.19
C GLY A 199 12.21 -20.40 -3.81
N ASN A 200 11.08 -19.92 -4.33
CA ASN A 200 10.39 -18.66 -3.97
C ASN A 200 11.25 -17.37 -3.98
N GLU A 201 12.47 -17.42 -4.50
CA GLU A 201 13.39 -16.30 -4.45
C GLU A 201 13.82 -15.88 -5.87
N PHE A 202 13.78 -14.58 -6.08
CA PHE A 202 14.30 -13.94 -7.29
C PHE A 202 15.29 -12.87 -6.88
N ASP A 203 16.46 -12.91 -7.51
CA ASP A 203 17.51 -11.94 -7.27
C ASP A 203 17.70 -11.05 -8.51
N TYR A 204 17.45 -9.76 -8.33
CA TYR A 204 17.63 -8.79 -9.42
C TYR A 204 19.09 -8.74 -9.92
N ALA A 205 20.07 -9.00 -9.04
CA ALA A 205 21.46 -9.09 -9.42
C ALA A 205 21.69 -10.28 -10.35
N LYS A 206 21.17 -11.47 -9.99
CA LYS A 206 21.29 -12.68 -10.81
C LYS A 206 20.61 -12.54 -12.17
N ALA A 207 19.47 -11.82 -12.24
CA ALA A 207 18.77 -11.59 -13.50
C ALA A 207 19.63 -10.82 -14.52
N ILE A 208 20.52 -9.93 -14.06
CA ILE A 208 21.41 -9.14 -14.92
C ILE A 208 22.69 -9.91 -15.22
N THR A 209 23.24 -10.67 -14.27
CA THR A 209 24.46 -11.46 -14.46
C THR A 209 24.25 -12.58 -15.49
N TRP A 210 23.01 -12.99 -15.72
CA TRP A 210 22.66 -13.90 -16.82
C TRP A 210 23.02 -13.32 -18.20
N ILE A 211 22.99 -11.99 -18.37
CA ILE A 211 23.41 -11.31 -19.60
C ILE A 211 24.94 -11.18 -19.63
N SER A 212 25.54 -10.68 -18.55
CA SER A 212 27.00 -10.60 -18.38
C SER A 212 27.37 -10.44 -16.90
N PRO A 213 28.31 -11.22 -16.35
CA PRO A 213 28.77 -11.09 -14.97
C PRO A 213 29.25 -9.69 -14.58
N SER A 214 29.80 -8.93 -15.53
CA SER A 214 30.28 -7.56 -15.31
C SER A 214 29.17 -6.55 -15.01
N LEU A 215 27.91 -6.92 -15.27
CA LEU A 215 26.75 -6.04 -15.06
C LEU A 215 26.19 -6.08 -13.63
N GLU A 216 26.66 -6.98 -12.77
CA GLU A 216 26.20 -7.10 -11.38
C GLU A 216 26.20 -5.77 -10.62
N LYS A 217 27.24 -4.95 -10.83
CA LYS A 217 27.37 -3.61 -10.25
C LYS A 217 26.23 -2.64 -10.62
N TYR A 218 25.41 -2.96 -11.62
CA TYR A 218 24.28 -2.17 -12.08
C TYR A 218 22.92 -2.73 -11.60
N ALA A 219 22.89 -3.74 -10.71
CA ALA A 219 21.68 -4.33 -10.17
C ALA A 219 20.75 -3.27 -9.51
N TRP A 220 21.32 -2.24 -8.91
CA TRP A 220 20.60 -1.11 -8.33
C TRP A 220 19.72 -0.37 -9.36
N ILE A 221 20.15 -0.26 -10.61
CA ILE A 221 19.37 0.41 -11.67
C ILE A 221 18.09 -0.37 -11.93
N VAL A 222 18.20 -1.71 -12.08
CA VAL A 222 17.02 -2.55 -12.31
C VAL A 222 16.08 -2.53 -11.12
N PHE A 223 16.61 -2.62 -9.89
CA PHE A 223 15.80 -2.51 -8.68
C PHE A 223 15.03 -1.18 -8.61
N ILE A 224 15.69 -0.05 -8.90
CA ILE A 224 15.04 1.27 -8.94
C ILE A 224 13.99 1.33 -10.05
N LEU A 225 14.27 0.82 -11.26
CA LEU A 225 13.30 0.80 -12.37
C LEU A 225 12.06 -0.02 -12.03
N VAL A 226 12.24 -1.18 -11.41
CA VAL A 226 11.12 -2.02 -10.93
C VAL A 226 10.34 -1.29 -9.84
N THR A 227 11.01 -0.65 -8.89
CA THR A 227 10.38 0.17 -7.85
C THR A 227 9.52 1.29 -8.44
N ILE A 228 10.05 2.03 -9.41
CA ILE A 228 9.31 3.07 -10.15
C ILE A 228 8.07 2.49 -10.81
N PHE A 229 8.24 1.37 -11.51
CA PHE A 229 7.12 0.71 -12.20
C PHE A 229 6.01 0.31 -11.23
N ILE A 230 6.36 -0.32 -10.11
CA ILE A 230 5.41 -0.79 -9.10
C ILE A 230 4.68 0.39 -8.45
N ILE A 231 5.40 1.42 -8.01
CA ILE A 231 4.78 2.61 -7.40
C ILE A 231 3.82 3.28 -8.38
N THR A 232 4.22 3.41 -9.65
CA THR A 232 3.37 3.99 -10.69
C THR A 232 2.15 3.13 -10.96
N ALA A 233 2.31 1.82 -11.10
CA ALA A 233 1.22 0.90 -11.41
C ALA A 233 0.19 0.83 -10.28
N VAL A 234 0.63 0.66 -9.03
CA VAL A 234 -0.26 0.51 -7.86
C VAL A 234 -0.94 1.83 -7.53
N SER A 235 -0.22 2.95 -7.60
CA SER A 235 -0.78 4.28 -7.33
C SER A 235 -1.88 4.65 -8.34
N ASN A 236 -1.66 4.41 -9.63
CA ASN A 236 -2.69 4.63 -10.64
C ASN A 236 -3.82 3.58 -10.53
N GLY A 237 -3.51 2.35 -10.10
CA GLY A 237 -4.50 1.32 -9.86
C GLY A 237 -5.48 1.68 -8.74
N ALA A 238 -4.97 2.16 -7.63
CA ALA A 238 -5.77 2.65 -6.53
C ALA A 238 -6.64 3.85 -6.97
N ASN A 239 -6.07 4.78 -7.75
CA ASN A 239 -6.78 5.95 -8.25
C ASN A 239 -7.92 5.58 -9.22
N LEU A 240 -7.70 4.63 -10.14
CA LEU A 240 -8.77 4.15 -11.03
C LEU A 240 -9.84 3.34 -10.30
N THR A 241 -9.52 2.75 -9.15
CA THR A 241 -10.48 1.99 -8.33
C THR A 241 -11.37 2.92 -7.50
N ASP A 242 -10.97 4.19 -7.29
CA ASP A 242 -11.74 5.20 -6.54
C ASP A 242 -12.87 5.81 -7.39
N GLY A 243 -13.72 4.96 -7.96
CA GLY A 243 -14.83 5.40 -8.81
C GLY A 243 -16.22 5.20 -8.20
N ILE A 244 -16.35 4.43 -7.13
CA ILE A 244 -17.60 4.18 -6.39
C ILE A 244 -17.36 4.14 -4.88
N ASP A 245 -18.41 4.49 -4.13
CA ASP A 245 -18.35 4.71 -2.68
C ASP A 245 -17.86 3.49 -1.92
N GLY A 246 -16.75 3.63 -1.18
CA GLY A 246 -16.17 2.59 -0.33
C GLY A 246 -15.30 1.56 -1.05
N LEU A 247 -15.26 1.52 -2.39
CA LEU A 247 -14.51 0.49 -3.11
C LEU A 247 -13.01 0.59 -2.85
N ALA A 248 -12.41 1.75 -3.12
CA ALA A 248 -10.96 1.94 -2.97
C ALA A 248 -10.50 1.81 -1.52
N ALA A 249 -11.22 2.42 -0.57
CA ALA A 249 -10.86 2.37 0.84
C ALA A 249 -10.94 0.94 1.41
N GLY A 250 -12.03 0.21 1.10
CA GLY A 250 -12.22 -1.14 1.64
C GLY A 250 -11.29 -2.18 1.03
N THR A 251 -11.08 -2.15 -0.30
CA THR A 251 -10.10 -3.02 -0.95
C THR A 251 -8.69 -2.75 -0.46
N SER A 252 -8.33 -1.47 -0.27
CA SER A 252 -7.04 -1.07 0.30
C SER A 252 -6.83 -1.55 1.72
N ALA A 253 -7.87 -1.48 2.58
CA ALA A 253 -7.79 -1.99 3.95
C ALA A 253 -7.47 -3.49 3.98
N ILE A 254 -8.08 -4.29 3.10
CA ILE A 254 -7.81 -5.73 2.96
C ILE A 254 -6.36 -5.97 2.52
N ILE A 255 -5.89 -5.26 1.49
CA ILE A 255 -4.53 -5.35 0.97
C ILE A 255 -3.51 -5.00 2.05
N VAL A 256 -3.70 -3.86 2.72
CA VAL A 256 -2.76 -3.33 3.72
C VAL A 256 -2.70 -4.23 4.95
N LEU A 257 -3.84 -4.79 5.39
CA LEU A 257 -3.87 -5.75 6.49
C LEU A 257 -3.05 -7.01 6.16
N THR A 258 -3.16 -7.50 4.92
CA THR A 258 -2.37 -8.66 4.44
C THR A 258 -0.88 -8.34 4.40
N LEU A 259 -0.50 -7.15 3.91
CA LEU A 259 0.88 -6.69 3.96
C LEU A 259 1.39 -6.52 5.39
N GLY A 260 0.50 -6.18 6.34
CA GLY A 260 0.80 -6.14 7.77
C GLY A 260 1.18 -7.49 8.35
N ILE A 261 0.50 -8.55 7.93
CA ILE A 261 0.88 -9.92 8.29
C ILE A 261 2.28 -10.23 7.74
N PHE A 262 2.55 -9.89 6.47
CA PHE A 262 3.87 -10.13 5.88
C PHE A 262 4.98 -9.33 6.58
N ALA A 263 4.74 -8.06 6.92
CA ALA A 263 5.71 -7.24 7.65
C ALA A 263 6.01 -7.83 9.02
N TRP A 264 4.97 -8.25 9.74
CA TRP A 264 5.11 -8.83 11.08
C TRP A 264 5.87 -10.17 11.07
N VAL A 265 5.53 -11.09 10.14
CA VAL A 265 6.19 -12.39 10.06
C VAL A 265 7.62 -12.28 9.53
N SER A 266 7.89 -11.40 8.55
CA SER A 266 9.24 -11.19 8.00
C SER A 266 10.16 -10.44 8.97
N GLY A 267 9.59 -9.63 9.88
CA GLY A 267 10.32 -8.92 10.94
C GLY A 267 10.50 -9.71 12.23
N ASN A 268 9.98 -10.95 12.30
CA ASN A 268 10.12 -11.81 13.47
C ASN A 268 10.91 -13.07 13.12
N ILE A 269 12.03 -13.27 13.80
CA ILE A 269 12.96 -14.36 13.47
C ILE A 269 12.35 -15.75 13.67
N ILE A 270 11.49 -15.93 14.69
CA ILE A 270 10.82 -17.20 14.98
C ILE A 270 9.81 -17.55 13.88
N PHE A 271 9.00 -16.57 13.46
CA PHE A 271 8.04 -16.79 12.38
C PHE A 271 8.73 -16.93 11.02
N SER A 272 9.80 -16.18 10.77
CA SER A 272 10.61 -16.31 9.56
C SER A 272 11.23 -17.71 9.47
N GLU A 273 11.70 -18.22 10.60
CA GLU A 273 12.22 -19.58 10.72
C GLU A 273 11.10 -20.62 10.43
N TYR A 274 9.99 -20.55 11.13
CA TYR A 274 8.86 -21.49 10.99
C TYR A 274 8.27 -21.50 9.57
N LEU A 275 8.09 -20.31 8.97
CA LEU A 275 7.56 -20.15 7.62
C LEU A 275 8.63 -20.35 6.54
N ASN A 276 9.89 -20.44 6.92
CA ASN A 276 11.05 -20.53 6.04
C ASN A 276 11.09 -19.39 5.00
N ILE A 277 10.92 -18.16 5.45
CA ILE A 277 11.00 -16.94 4.65
C ILE A 277 12.22 -16.10 5.05
N MET A 278 12.57 -15.11 4.24
CA MET A 278 13.62 -14.16 4.59
C MET A 278 13.29 -13.42 5.89
N TYR A 279 14.25 -13.32 6.79
CA TYR A 279 14.15 -12.42 7.94
C TYR A 279 14.69 -11.05 7.53
N ILE A 280 13.86 -10.02 7.72
CA ILE A 280 14.20 -8.64 7.39
C ILE A 280 14.27 -7.84 8.70
N PRO A 281 15.46 -7.57 9.22
CA PRO A 281 15.63 -6.81 10.45
C PRO A 281 14.96 -5.43 10.37
N ARG A 282 14.41 -4.95 11.47
CA ARG A 282 13.80 -3.62 11.62
C ARG A 282 12.50 -3.40 10.84
N VAL A 283 12.07 -4.34 9.97
CA VAL A 283 10.84 -4.21 9.17
C VAL A 283 9.58 -4.39 9.99
N GLU A 284 9.66 -5.03 11.15
CA GLU A 284 8.54 -5.21 12.08
C GLU A 284 7.89 -3.89 12.50
N GLU A 285 8.66 -2.80 12.54
CA GLU A 285 8.16 -1.48 12.92
C GLU A 285 7.11 -0.94 11.93
N ILE A 286 7.16 -1.36 10.65
CA ILE A 286 6.12 -1.08 9.66
C ILE A 286 4.73 -1.50 10.14
N THR A 287 4.63 -2.53 10.99
CA THR A 287 3.35 -3.01 11.54
C THR A 287 2.59 -1.91 12.28
N ILE A 288 3.29 -1.00 12.95
CA ILE A 288 2.66 0.15 13.64
C ILE A 288 2.09 1.13 12.64
N TYR A 289 2.84 1.42 11.57
CA TYR A 289 2.34 2.27 10.48
C TYR A 289 1.11 1.64 9.81
N ILE A 290 1.17 0.36 9.50
CA ILE A 290 0.07 -0.40 8.89
C ILE A 290 -1.16 -0.40 9.79
N ALA A 291 -1.00 -0.62 11.08
CA ALA A 291 -2.09 -0.59 12.05
C ALA A 291 -2.79 0.77 12.09
N ALA A 292 -2.02 1.86 12.11
CA ALA A 292 -2.56 3.22 12.00
C ALA A 292 -3.27 3.43 10.66
N PHE A 293 -2.69 2.98 9.56
CA PHE A 293 -3.25 3.16 8.23
C PHE A 293 -4.55 2.36 8.02
N VAL A 294 -4.61 1.12 8.49
CA VAL A 294 -5.85 0.32 8.50
C VAL A 294 -6.93 0.99 9.34
N GLY A 295 -6.59 1.48 10.53
CA GLY A 295 -7.51 2.24 11.38
C GLY A 295 -8.05 3.49 10.67
N ALA A 296 -7.20 4.22 9.94
CA ALA A 296 -7.60 5.38 9.15
C ALA A 296 -8.56 5.02 8.00
N LEU A 297 -8.25 3.93 7.27
CA LEU A 297 -9.09 3.46 6.17
C LEU A 297 -10.46 2.99 6.65
N ILE A 298 -10.52 2.21 7.72
CA ILE A 298 -11.78 1.75 8.31
C ILE A 298 -12.58 2.94 8.86
N GLY A 299 -11.92 3.88 9.55
CA GLY A 299 -12.58 5.09 10.05
C GLY A 299 -13.04 6.02 8.92
N PHE A 300 -12.35 6.06 7.78
CA PHE A 300 -12.77 6.78 6.60
C PHE A 300 -14.01 6.15 5.95
N LEU A 301 -14.12 4.81 5.93
CA LEU A 301 -15.30 4.10 5.45
C LEU A 301 -16.58 4.49 6.19
N TRP A 302 -16.50 4.92 7.46
CA TRP A 302 -17.65 5.44 8.21
C TRP A 302 -18.38 6.55 7.47
N TYR A 303 -17.66 7.34 6.68
CA TYR A 303 -18.21 8.46 5.90
C TYR A 303 -18.27 8.18 4.40
N ASN A 304 -17.46 7.25 3.89
CA ASN A 304 -17.33 6.99 2.46
C ASN A 304 -18.15 5.80 1.96
N THR A 305 -18.79 5.02 2.85
CA THR A 305 -19.75 3.99 2.40
C THR A 305 -20.99 4.63 1.79
N TYR A 306 -21.61 3.91 0.85
CA TYR A 306 -22.80 4.40 0.11
C TYR A 306 -24.01 4.69 1.03
N PRO A 307 -24.66 5.85 0.91
CA PRO A 307 -24.27 7.02 0.11
C PRO A 307 -23.17 7.84 0.80
N ALA A 308 -22.08 8.11 0.07
CA ALA A 308 -20.91 8.77 0.63
C ALA A 308 -21.16 10.22 1.06
N GLN A 309 -20.67 10.57 2.25
CA GLN A 309 -20.64 11.93 2.79
C GLN A 309 -19.40 12.71 2.38
N VAL A 310 -18.36 12.01 1.87
CA VAL A 310 -17.11 12.56 1.37
C VAL A 310 -16.48 11.61 0.37
N PHE A 311 -15.96 12.14 -0.73
CA PHE A 311 -15.13 11.39 -1.67
C PHE A 311 -13.66 11.49 -1.32
N MET A 312 -12.94 10.41 -1.60
CA MET A 312 -11.52 10.32 -1.28
C MET A 312 -10.69 11.34 -2.05
N GLY A 313 -10.93 11.46 -3.35
CA GLY A 313 -10.16 12.27 -4.28
C GLY A 313 -8.76 11.72 -4.57
N ASP A 314 -8.06 12.39 -5.49
CA ASP A 314 -6.69 12.02 -5.86
C ASP A 314 -5.72 12.17 -4.67
N THR A 315 -6.02 13.09 -3.73
CA THR A 315 -5.31 13.24 -2.45
C THR A 315 -5.22 11.93 -1.67
N GLY A 316 -6.32 11.17 -1.64
CA GLY A 316 -6.36 9.89 -0.91
C GLY A 316 -5.90 8.72 -1.77
N SER A 317 -6.47 8.57 -2.95
CA SER A 317 -6.28 7.38 -3.78
C SER A 317 -4.84 7.19 -4.27
N LEU A 318 -4.16 8.28 -4.70
CA LEU A 318 -2.75 8.22 -5.07
C LEU A 318 -1.86 7.91 -3.86
N THR A 319 -2.17 8.49 -2.69
CA THR A 319 -1.44 8.26 -1.45
C THR A 319 -1.55 6.81 -1.00
N ILE A 320 -2.75 6.25 -0.99
CA ILE A 320 -3.00 4.84 -0.63
C ILE A 320 -2.20 3.90 -1.52
N GLY A 321 -2.27 4.10 -2.84
CA GLY A 321 -1.55 3.24 -3.78
C GLY A 321 -0.04 3.35 -3.64
N GLY A 322 0.50 4.56 -3.40
CA GLY A 322 1.92 4.77 -3.11
C GLY A 322 2.37 4.06 -1.84
N ILE A 323 1.61 4.17 -0.74
CA ILE A 323 1.90 3.50 0.53
C ILE A 323 1.89 1.97 0.35
N ILE A 324 0.87 1.41 -0.31
CA ILE A 324 0.76 -0.04 -0.58
C ILE A 324 2.00 -0.53 -1.34
N ALA A 325 2.40 0.18 -2.40
CA ALA A 325 3.57 -0.17 -3.20
C ALA A 325 4.85 -0.18 -2.35
N VAL A 326 5.08 0.88 -1.57
CA VAL A 326 6.29 1.01 -0.73
C VAL A 326 6.34 -0.05 0.36
N ILE A 327 5.22 -0.37 1.02
CA ILE A 327 5.18 -1.46 1.99
C ILE A 327 5.53 -2.79 1.32
N ALA A 328 4.93 -3.12 0.17
CA ALA A 328 5.16 -4.38 -0.53
C ALA A 328 6.64 -4.55 -0.92
N ILE A 329 7.29 -3.47 -1.39
CA ILE A 329 8.73 -3.49 -1.74
C ILE A 329 9.60 -3.61 -0.49
N ALA A 330 9.27 -2.89 0.60
CA ALA A 330 10.00 -2.93 1.86
C ALA A 330 9.99 -4.33 2.49
N VAL A 331 8.86 -5.05 2.41
CA VAL A 331 8.74 -6.44 2.91
C VAL A 331 9.18 -7.50 1.89
N ARG A 332 9.75 -7.09 0.75
CA ARG A 332 10.21 -7.98 -0.32
C ARG A 332 9.11 -8.93 -0.84
N LYS A 333 7.91 -8.38 -1.05
CA LYS A 333 6.72 -9.08 -1.56
C LYS A 333 6.11 -8.40 -2.78
N GLU A 334 6.89 -7.62 -3.50
CA GLU A 334 6.43 -6.84 -4.64
C GLU A 334 5.88 -7.70 -5.78
N TRP A 335 6.39 -8.91 -5.97
CA TRP A 335 5.86 -9.86 -6.97
C TRP A 335 4.54 -10.50 -6.59
N LEU A 336 4.09 -10.33 -5.34
CA LEU A 336 2.72 -10.69 -4.91
C LEU A 336 1.69 -9.61 -5.28
N ILE A 337 2.10 -8.40 -5.61
CA ILE A 337 1.20 -7.29 -5.96
C ILE A 337 0.17 -7.67 -7.03
N PRO A 338 0.52 -8.34 -8.15
CA PRO A 338 -0.47 -8.73 -9.15
C PRO A 338 -1.60 -9.61 -8.62
N VAL A 339 -1.32 -10.43 -7.60
CA VAL A 339 -2.33 -11.26 -6.93
C VAL A 339 -3.04 -10.45 -5.86
N LEU A 340 -2.32 -9.89 -4.90
CA LEU A 340 -2.89 -9.20 -3.75
C LEU A 340 -3.67 -7.94 -4.15
N CYS A 341 -3.14 -7.16 -5.08
CA CYS A 341 -3.80 -6.00 -5.68
C CYS A 341 -4.58 -6.35 -6.95
N GLY A 342 -5.05 -7.58 -7.10
CA GLY A 342 -5.73 -8.07 -8.31
C GLY A 342 -6.98 -7.27 -8.67
N ILE A 343 -7.66 -6.66 -7.70
CA ILE A 343 -8.76 -5.71 -7.96
C ILE A 343 -8.22 -4.48 -8.71
N PHE A 344 -7.16 -3.83 -8.21
CA PHE A 344 -6.55 -2.68 -8.89
C PHE A 344 -6.05 -3.05 -10.28
N LEU A 345 -5.46 -4.24 -10.41
CA LEU A 345 -5.00 -4.76 -11.69
C LEU A 345 -6.16 -4.94 -12.68
N ALA A 346 -7.27 -5.56 -12.26
CA ALA A 346 -8.45 -5.78 -13.08
C ALA A 346 -9.08 -4.45 -13.54
N GLU A 347 -9.19 -3.46 -12.64
CA GLU A 347 -9.68 -2.12 -12.98
C GLU A 347 -8.78 -1.45 -14.02
N ASN A 348 -7.46 -1.44 -13.81
CA ASN A 348 -6.51 -0.89 -14.78
C ASN A 348 -6.56 -1.60 -16.13
N LEU A 349 -6.51 -2.94 -16.13
CA LEU A 349 -6.54 -3.74 -17.36
C LEU A 349 -7.83 -3.49 -18.15
N SER A 350 -8.97 -3.35 -17.48
CA SER A 350 -10.24 -3.04 -18.14
C SER A 350 -10.19 -1.74 -18.94
N VAL A 351 -9.51 -0.71 -18.39
CA VAL A 351 -9.31 0.58 -19.05
C VAL A 351 -8.34 0.44 -20.23
N VAL A 352 -7.20 -0.21 -20.02
CA VAL A 352 -6.19 -0.43 -21.08
C VAL A 352 -6.80 -1.22 -22.25
N MET A 353 -7.51 -2.30 -21.96
CA MET A 353 -8.19 -3.12 -22.98
C MET A 353 -9.25 -2.31 -23.75
N GLN A 354 -10.09 -1.58 -23.02
CA GLN A 354 -11.14 -0.76 -23.63
C GLN A 354 -10.56 0.31 -24.55
N VAL A 355 -9.57 1.07 -24.08
CA VAL A 355 -8.97 2.18 -24.86
C VAL A 355 -8.20 1.64 -26.06
N SER A 356 -7.43 0.56 -25.88
CA SER A 356 -6.65 -0.05 -26.97
C SER A 356 -7.55 -0.63 -28.06
N TRP A 357 -8.59 -1.37 -27.65
CA TRP A 357 -9.55 -1.94 -28.58
C TRP A 357 -10.36 -0.86 -29.32
N PHE A 358 -10.80 0.18 -28.61
CA PHE A 358 -11.53 1.28 -29.22
C PHE A 358 -10.69 2.01 -30.28
N LYS A 359 -9.40 2.28 -29.98
CA LYS A 359 -8.48 2.90 -30.94
C LYS A 359 -8.21 1.99 -32.14
N TYR A 360 -7.97 0.68 -31.89
CA TYR A 360 -7.72 -0.29 -32.93
C TYR A 360 -8.91 -0.42 -33.89
N THR A 361 -10.13 -0.61 -33.33
CA THR A 361 -11.35 -0.77 -34.16
C THR A 361 -11.69 0.51 -34.91
N ARG A 362 -11.49 1.69 -34.30
CA ARG A 362 -11.66 2.97 -34.99
C ARG A 362 -10.71 3.12 -36.17
N LYS A 363 -9.45 2.70 -36.02
CA LYS A 363 -8.48 2.72 -37.11
C LYS A 363 -8.81 1.73 -38.22
N LYS A 364 -9.33 0.53 -37.88
CA LYS A 364 -9.56 -0.57 -38.82
C LYS A 364 -10.93 -0.48 -39.53
N TYR A 365 -11.97 -0.03 -38.81
CA TYR A 365 -13.37 -0.07 -39.29
C TYR A 365 -14.00 1.32 -39.41
N GLY A 366 -13.26 2.40 -39.12
CA GLY A 366 -13.80 3.77 -39.10
C GLY A 366 -14.59 4.11 -37.81
N GLU A 367 -15.09 3.12 -37.09
CA GLU A 367 -15.87 3.27 -35.88
C GLU A 367 -15.22 2.58 -34.70
N GLY A 368 -15.22 3.28 -33.53
CA GLY A 368 -14.70 2.72 -32.28
C GLY A 368 -15.71 1.76 -31.64
N ARG A 369 -15.33 0.50 -31.44
CA ARG A 369 -16.16 -0.50 -30.76
C ARG A 369 -15.72 -0.69 -29.32
N ARG A 370 -16.65 -0.94 -28.41
CA ARG A 370 -16.40 -1.15 -26.98
C ARG A 370 -16.38 -2.64 -26.65
N ILE A 371 -15.47 -3.07 -25.75
CA ILE A 371 -15.47 -4.41 -25.13
C ILE A 371 -16.44 -4.40 -23.94
N PHE A 372 -16.26 -3.44 -23.03
CA PHE A 372 -17.10 -3.25 -21.87
C PHE A 372 -18.15 -2.16 -22.13
N LYS A 373 -19.32 -2.24 -21.48
CA LYS A 373 -20.34 -1.18 -21.55
C LYS A 373 -19.75 0.17 -21.12
N MET A 374 -18.86 0.15 -20.12
CA MET A 374 -18.08 1.27 -19.63
C MET A 374 -16.81 0.74 -18.94
N SER A 375 -15.74 1.52 -18.87
CA SER A 375 -14.53 1.23 -18.07
C SER A 375 -14.24 2.40 -17.12
N PRO A 376 -13.66 2.19 -15.96
CA PRO A 376 -13.21 0.93 -15.34
C PRO A 376 -14.32 -0.11 -15.09
N LEU A 377 -13.93 -1.33 -14.63
CA LEU A 377 -14.81 -2.50 -14.55
C LEU A 377 -16.03 -2.31 -13.62
N HIS A 378 -15.90 -1.59 -12.52
CA HIS A 378 -17.02 -1.28 -11.62
C HIS A 378 -18.13 -0.52 -12.34
N HIS A 379 -17.82 0.39 -13.25
CA HIS A 379 -18.81 1.09 -14.08
C HIS A 379 -19.48 0.18 -15.11
N HIS A 380 -18.80 -0.87 -15.58
CA HIS A 380 -19.42 -1.89 -16.41
C HIS A 380 -20.57 -2.59 -15.67
N TYR A 381 -20.35 -2.93 -14.42
CA TYR A 381 -21.39 -3.55 -13.58
C TYR A 381 -22.52 -2.58 -13.24
N GLN A 382 -22.24 -1.30 -12.94
CA GLN A 382 -23.28 -0.28 -12.76
C GLN A 382 -24.15 -0.15 -14.02
N LYS A 383 -23.55 -0.05 -15.22
CA LYS A 383 -24.27 -0.05 -16.52
C LYS A 383 -24.99 -1.35 -16.82
N SER A 384 -24.68 -2.42 -16.11
CA SER A 384 -25.38 -3.72 -16.21
C SER A 384 -26.53 -3.84 -15.20
N GLY A 385 -26.83 -2.76 -14.45
CA GLY A 385 -27.98 -2.69 -13.53
C GLY A 385 -27.70 -3.16 -12.11
N TYR A 386 -26.43 -3.41 -11.74
CA TYR A 386 -26.11 -3.74 -10.35
C TYR A 386 -26.04 -2.48 -9.48
N HIS A 387 -26.63 -2.57 -8.30
CA HIS A 387 -26.54 -1.52 -7.28
C HIS A 387 -25.09 -1.39 -6.76
N GLU A 388 -24.65 -0.17 -6.49
CA GLU A 388 -23.28 0.16 -6.10
C GLU A 388 -22.79 -0.64 -4.89
N SER A 389 -23.56 -0.67 -3.80
CA SER A 389 -23.23 -1.43 -2.59
C SER A 389 -22.99 -2.92 -2.87
N LYS A 390 -23.75 -3.51 -3.80
CA LYS A 390 -23.59 -4.91 -4.20
C LYS A 390 -22.30 -5.15 -4.98
N ILE A 391 -21.90 -4.18 -5.82
CA ILE A 391 -20.64 -4.23 -6.55
C ILE A 391 -19.49 -4.19 -5.53
N VAL A 392 -19.47 -3.19 -4.64
CA VAL A 392 -18.44 -2.99 -3.62
C VAL A 392 -18.24 -4.23 -2.75
N THR A 393 -19.35 -4.78 -2.20
CA THR A 393 -19.28 -5.99 -1.37
C THR A 393 -18.67 -7.17 -2.12
N ARG A 394 -19.03 -7.37 -3.41
CA ARG A 394 -18.47 -8.44 -4.22
C ARG A 394 -16.98 -8.26 -4.48
N PHE A 395 -16.55 -7.04 -4.75
CA PHE A 395 -15.13 -6.73 -4.92
C PHE A 395 -14.35 -6.97 -3.63
N TRP A 396 -14.92 -6.60 -2.45
CA TRP A 396 -14.28 -6.93 -1.17
C TRP A 396 -14.15 -8.43 -0.95
N ILE A 397 -15.19 -9.22 -1.27
CA ILE A 397 -15.12 -10.69 -1.16
C ILE A 397 -14.01 -11.24 -2.06
N VAL A 398 -13.90 -10.78 -3.30
CA VAL A 398 -12.81 -11.17 -4.21
C VAL A 398 -11.45 -10.70 -3.63
N GLY A 399 -11.37 -9.49 -3.10
CA GLY A 399 -10.17 -8.98 -2.42
C GLY A 399 -9.73 -9.85 -1.24
N ILE A 400 -10.67 -10.32 -0.42
CA ILE A 400 -10.39 -11.24 0.68
C ILE A 400 -9.88 -12.60 0.15
N LEU A 401 -10.46 -13.13 -0.91
CA LEU A 401 -9.99 -14.37 -1.54
C LEU A 401 -8.55 -14.22 -2.05
N LEU A 402 -8.24 -13.09 -2.71
CA LEU A 402 -6.87 -12.79 -3.18
C LEU A 402 -5.89 -12.60 -2.01
N ALA A 403 -6.33 -12.01 -0.91
CA ALA A 403 -5.55 -11.87 0.32
C ALA A 403 -5.22 -13.23 0.93
N ILE A 404 -6.22 -14.12 1.06
CA ILE A 404 -6.02 -15.50 1.55
C ILE A 404 -5.05 -16.25 0.63
N LEU A 405 -5.26 -16.16 -0.70
CA LEU A 405 -4.35 -16.77 -1.67
C LEU A 405 -2.92 -16.28 -1.50
N SER A 406 -2.73 -14.96 -1.30
CA SER A 406 -1.42 -14.37 -1.06
C SER A 406 -0.77 -14.87 0.23
N ILE A 407 -1.53 -15.03 1.32
CA ILE A 407 -1.02 -15.58 2.58
C ILE A 407 -0.62 -17.05 2.42
N VAL A 408 -1.43 -17.84 1.70
CA VAL A 408 -1.15 -19.27 1.45
C VAL A 408 0.18 -19.44 0.70
N THR A 409 0.58 -18.47 -0.17
CA THR A 409 1.87 -18.55 -0.85
C THR A 409 3.09 -18.53 0.08
N LEU A 410 2.95 -18.08 1.34
CA LEU A 410 4.03 -18.16 2.33
C LEU A 410 4.48 -19.61 2.61
N LYS A 411 3.60 -20.58 2.41
CA LYS A 411 3.87 -22.00 2.72
C LYS A 411 3.98 -22.88 1.46
N ILE A 412 3.53 -22.41 0.30
CA ILE A 412 3.63 -23.14 -0.98
C ILE A 412 5.03 -22.91 -1.56
N ARG A 413 5.79 -24.02 -1.73
CA ARG A 413 7.16 -24.03 -2.23
C ARG A 413 7.40 -25.10 -3.26
#